data_81b1c5efacde3171010677d304df8173
#
_entry.id   81b1c5efacde3171010677d304df8173
#
_cell.length_a   1.000
_cell.length_b   1.000
_cell.length_c   1.000
_cell.angle_alpha   90.00
_cell.angle_beta   90.00
_cell.angle_gamma   90.00
#
_symmetry.space_group_name_H-M   'P 1'
#
loop_
_entity.id
_entity.type
_entity.pdbx_description
1 polymer ?
#
loop_
_entity_poly.entity_id
_entity_poly.type
_entity_poly.pdbx_seq_one_letter_code
_entity_poly.pdbx_strand_id
1 'polypeptide(L)'
;MQTLNKIDKLNHYLIGFWKIIYLNMLWLLFSLLGLGLFGVGPATYAVTKYVFRWLHFKEEPAVFQTIWDYYRENFKQSNIVSWLLMVILLIVTINLFNVTQWYLQVANILVLLMTIVGGTHLFNVMAALDFDNLRDQIRASLMMVLDRKSVV
;
A
#
# COMPACT_ATOMS: atom_id res chain seq x y z
N MET A 1 0.35 29.73 27.62
CA MET A 1 1.26 28.97 26.73
C MET A 1 0.92 27.49 26.60
N GLN A 2 0.64 26.77 27.66
CA GLN A 2 0.29 25.33 27.58
C GLN A 2 -1.02 25.04 26.84
N THR A 3 -2.01 25.90 26.93
CA THR A 3 -3.30 25.77 26.23
C THR A 3 -3.18 25.98 24.73
N LEU A 4 -2.36 26.92 24.29
CA LEU A 4 -2.10 27.16 22.86
C LEU A 4 -1.40 25.97 22.21
N ASN A 5 -0.41 25.39 22.88
CA ASN A 5 0.28 24.19 22.38
C ASN A 5 -0.64 22.96 22.28
N LYS A 6 -1.62 22.84 23.18
CA LYS A 6 -2.63 21.78 23.09
C LYS A 6 -3.58 21.98 21.92
N ILE A 7 -3.99 23.21 21.67
CA ILE A 7 -4.88 23.56 20.54
C ILE A 7 -4.16 23.33 19.21
N ASP A 8 -2.89 23.72 19.10
CA ASP A 8 -2.09 23.50 17.90
C ASP A 8 -1.90 22.01 17.60
N LYS A 9 -1.62 21.21 18.62
CA LYS A 9 -1.53 19.73 18.47
C LYS A 9 -2.86 19.13 18.05
N LEU A 10 -3.95 19.54 18.67
CA LEU A 10 -5.30 19.06 18.33
C LEU A 10 -5.65 19.41 16.88
N ASN A 11 -5.35 20.63 16.46
CA ASN A 11 -5.58 21.10 15.10
C ASN A 11 -4.76 20.30 14.08
N HIS A 12 -3.50 20.00 14.40
CA HIS A 12 -2.64 19.15 13.56
C HIS A 12 -3.20 17.72 13.41
N TYR A 13 -3.69 17.12 14.47
CA TYR A 13 -4.35 15.80 14.43
C TYR A 13 -5.64 15.83 13.62
N LEU A 14 -6.45 16.87 13.75
CA LEU A 14 -7.69 17.04 12.97
C LEU A 14 -7.41 17.19 11.48
N ILE A 15 -6.41 17.97 11.10
CA ILE A 15 -5.99 18.13 9.69
C ILE A 15 -5.50 16.79 9.14
N GLY A 16 -4.69 16.05 9.90
CA GLY A 16 -4.23 14.71 9.51
C GLY A 16 -5.38 13.72 9.33
N PHE A 17 -6.36 13.74 10.21
CA PHE A 17 -7.55 12.90 10.13
C PHE A 17 -8.40 13.19 8.88
N TRP A 18 -8.66 14.46 8.58
CA TRP A 18 -9.36 14.89 7.37
C TRP A 18 -8.60 14.51 6.11
N LYS A 19 -7.29 14.62 6.14
CA LYS A 19 -6.42 14.23 5.02
C LYS A 19 -6.52 12.74 4.73
N ILE A 20 -6.55 11.89 5.74
CA ILE A 20 -6.72 10.43 5.60
C ILE A 20 -8.09 10.11 5.00
N ILE A 21 -9.16 10.74 5.44
CA ILE A 21 -10.49 10.57 4.86
C ILE A 21 -10.50 10.97 3.39
N TYR A 22 -9.90 12.10 3.06
CA TYR A 22 -9.80 12.59 1.68
C TYR A 22 -8.99 11.62 0.79
N LEU A 23 -7.89 11.09 1.29
CA LEU A 23 -7.09 10.08 0.59
C LEU A 23 -7.87 8.79 0.33
N ASN A 24 -8.68 8.33 1.28
CA ASN A 24 -9.54 7.17 1.11
C ASN A 24 -10.63 7.42 0.05
N MET A 25 -11.22 8.60 0.04
CA MET A 25 -12.18 9.00 -0.99
C MET A 25 -11.54 9.03 -2.38
N LEU A 26 -10.34 9.57 -2.51
CA LEU A 26 -9.57 9.56 -3.75
C LEU A 26 -9.20 8.14 -4.19
N TRP A 27 -8.82 7.29 -3.24
CA TRP A 27 -8.55 5.89 -3.53
C TRP A 27 -9.76 5.17 -4.14
N LEU A 28 -10.94 5.37 -3.56
CA LEU A 28 -12.20 4.84 -4.10
C LEU A 28 -12.48 5.40 -5.50
N LEU A 29 -12.34 6.69 -5.68
CA LEU A 29 -12.60 7.36 -6.95
C LEU A 29 -11.67 6.85 -8.06
N PHE A 30 -10.37 6.74 -7.79
CA PHE A 30 -9.40 6.24 -8.76
C PHE A 30 -9.54 4.73 -9.00
N SER A 31 -9.95 3.97 -8.00
CA SER A 31 -10.28 2.55 -8.18
C SER A 31 -11.47 2.38 -9.14
N LEU A 32 -12.51 3.21 -9.00
CA LEU A 32 -13.66 3.21 -9.89
C LEU A 32 -13.31 3.66 -11.30
N LEU A 33 -12.45 4.68 -11.46
CA LEU A 33 -11.98 5.16 -12.77
C LEU A 33 -11.27 4.07 -13.58
N GLY A 34 -10.55 3.18 -12.91
CA GLY A 34 -9.90 2.03 -13.54
C GLY A 34 -10.81 0.80 -13.71
N LEU A 35 -12.14 0.98 -13.76
CA LEU A 35 -13.14 -0.09 -13.87
C LEU A 35 -13.09 -1.08 -12.67
N GLY A 36 -12.72 -0.60 -11.51
CA GLY A 36 -12.61 -1.38 -10.28
C GLY A 36 -11.35 -2.25 -10.24
N LEU A 37 -11.33 -3.34 -11.00
CA LEU A 37 -10.24 -4.33 -10.96
C LEU A 37 -8.88 -3.79 -11.43
N PHE A 38 -8.86 -2.94 -12.46
CA PHE A 38 -7.64 -2.36 -13.00
C PHE A 38 -7.20 -1.08 -12.27
N GLY A 39 -8.09 -0.48 -11.50
CA GLY A 39 -7.81 0.76 -10.79
C GLY A 39 -7.28 0.57 -9.37
N VAL A 40 -7.56 -0.55 -8.73
CA VAL A 40 -7.18 -0.80 -7.32
C VAL A 40 -5.67 -0.80 -7.12
N GLY A 41 -4.90 -1.44 -8.02
CA GLY A 41 -3.45 -1.49 -7.95
C GLY A 41 -2.80 -0.10 -8.02
N PRO A 42 -3.00 0.65 -9.11
CA PRO A 42 -2.46 1.99 -9.26
C PRO A 42 -2.95 2.98 -8.19
N ALA A 43 -4.22 2.88 -7.78
CA ALA A 43 -4.76 3.72 -6.70
C ALA A 43 -4.06 3.44 -5.36
N THR A 44 -3.86 2.17 -5.03
CA THR A 44 -3.12 1.76 -3.81
C THR A 44 -1.68 2.26 -3.86
N TYR A 45 -1.01 2.10 -4.97
CA TYR A 45 0.35 2.63 -5.18
C TYR A 45 0.41 4.14 -4.99
N ALA A 46 -0.47 4.89 -5.64
CA ALA A 46 -0.51 6.34 -5.58
C ALA A 46 -0.73 6.88 -4.16
N VAL A 47 -1.71 6.32 -3.46
CA VAL A 47 -2.02 6.69 -2.08
C VAL A 47 -0.88 6.30 -1.14
N THR A 48 -0.31 5.12 -1.29
CA THR A 48 0.83 4.66 -0.48
C THR A 48 2.05 5.55 -0.67
N LYS A 49 2.37 5.92 -1.92
CA LYS A 49 3.48 6.83 -2.24
C LYS A 49 3.25 8.22 -1.66
N TYR A 50 2.03 8.73 -1.73
CA TYR A 50 1.68 10.02 -1.14
C TYR A 50 1.86 10.02 0.38
N VAL A 51 1.31 9.01 1.06
CA VAL A 51 1.41 8.86 2.51
C VAL A 51 2.87 8.68 2.94
N PHE A 52 3.64 7.88 2.21
CA PHE A 52 5.07 7.68 2.47
C PHE A 52 5.84 9.00 2.42
N ARG A 53 5.66 9.80 1.37
CA ARG A 53 6.31 11.10 1.24
C ARG A 53 5.84 12.10 2.28
N TRP A 54 4.56 12.10 2.59
CA TRP A 54 4.03 12.98 3.63
C TRP A 54 4.61 12.68 5.01
N LEU A 55 4.72 11.41 5.38
CA LEU A 55 5.22 11.01 6.70
C LEU A 55 6.75 11.12 6.82
N HIS A 56 7.50 10.78 5.78
CA HIS A 56 8.96 10.72 5.83
C HIS A 56 9.65 12.03 5.44
N PHE A 57 9.14 12.71 4.43
CA PHE A 57 9.74 13.94 3.91
C PHE A 57 8.97 15.20 4.31
N LYS A 58 7.85 15.07 4.99
CA LYS A 58 6.96 16.17 5.38
C LYS A 58 6.55 17.08 4.20
N GLU A 59 6.50 16.52 3.01
CA GLU A 59 6.02 17.21 1.82
C GLU A 59 4.50 17.27 1.83
N GLU A 60 3.93 18.44 1.56
CA GLU A 60 2.49 18.66 1.44
C GLU A 60 2.12 19.19 0.04
N PRO A 61 2.35 18.42 -1.04
CA PRO A 61 1.93 18.85 -2.37
C PRO A 61 0.41 18.81 -2.52
N ALA A 62 -0.11 19.41 -3.59
CA ALA A 62 -1.52 19.33 -3.92
C ALA A 62 -1.97 17.87 -4.06
N VAL A 63 -2.93 17.44 -3.23
CA VAL A 63 -3.28 16.02 -3.06
C VAL A 63 -3.77 15.39 -4.36
N PHE A 64 -4.74 16.03 -5.03
CA PHE A 64 -5.37 15.46 -6.22
C PHE A 64 -4.41 15.33 -7.39
N GLN A 65 -3.66 16.37 -7.72
CA GLN A 65 -2.71 16.38 -8.83
C GLN A 65 -1.58 15.39 -8.62
N THR A 66 -1.03 15.34 -7.41
CA THR A 66 0.08 14.45 -7.07
C THR A 66 -0.35 12.99 -7.12
N ILE A 67 -1.53 12.65 -6.61
CA ILE A 67 -2.07 11.29 -6.68
C ILE A 67 -2.37 10.91 -8.13
N TRP A 68 -2.88 11.82 -8.93
CA TRP A 68 -3.10 11.59 -10.37
C TRP A 68 -1.80 11.27 -11.11
N ASP A 69 -0.73 12.03 -10.85
CA ASP A 69 0.58 11.78 -11.43
C ASP A 69 1.15 10.43 -11.00
N TYR A 70 1.06 10.07 -9.72
CA TYR A 70 1.49 8.77 -9.21
C TYR A 70 0.64 7.62 -9.76
N TYR A 71 -0.65 7.82 -9.92
CA TYR A 71 -1.55 6.84 -10.52
C TYR A 71 -1.14 6.48 -11.94
N ARG A 72 -0.75 7.47 -12.72
CA ARG A 72 -0.31 7.28 -14.11
C ARG A 72 1.12 6.74 -14.23
N GLU A 73 1.99 7.11 -13.31
CA GLU A 73 3.43 6.83 -13.38
C GLU A 73 3.73 5.34 -13.47
N ASN A 74 3.19 4.52 -12.58
CA ASN A 74 3.44 3.08 -12.52
C ASN A 74 2.16 2.25 -12.69
N PHE A 75 1.29 2.66 -13.59
CA PHE A 75 0.00 2.02 -13.83
C PHE A 75 0.14 0.53 -14.18
N LYS A 76 1.04 0.19 -15.10
CA LYS A 76 1.24 -1.20 -15.55
C LYS A 76 1.82 -2.07 -14.44
N GLN A 77 2.86 -1.63 -13.76
CA GLN A 77 3.52 -2.39 -12.70
C GLN A 77 2.62 -2.62 -11.50
N SER A 78 1.93 -1.57 -11.07
CA SER A 78 0.98 -1.65 -9.96
C SER A 78 -0.17 -2.61 -10.28
N ASN A 79 -0.65 -2.63 -11.51
CA ASN A 79 -1.66 -3.57 -11.96
C ASN A 79 -1.18 -5.00 -11.93
N ILE A 80 0.01 -5.27 -12.45
CA ILE A 80 0.58 -6.62 -12.46
C ILE A 80 0.73 -7.15 -11.05
N VAL A 81 1.28 -6.35 -10.13
CA VAL A 81 1.43 -6.73 -8.73
C VAL A 81 0.08 -6.95 -8.06
N SER A 82 -0.88 -6.07 -8.28
CA SER A 82 -2.24 -6.18 -7.73
C SER A 82 -2.96 -7.43 -8.23
N TRP A 83 -2.89 -7.72 -9.52
CA TRP A 83 -3.49 -8.92 -10.11
C TRP A 83 -2.85 -10.19 -9.58
N LEU A 84 -1.53 -10.23 -9.48
CA LEU A 84 -0.81 -11.37 -8.90
C LEU A 84 -1.23 -11.63 -7.45
N LEU A 85 -1.30 -10.58 -6.63
CA LEU A 85 -1.79 -10.67 -5.26
C LEU A 85 -3.25 -11.12 -5.20
N MET A 86 -4.10 -10.60 -6.09
CA MET A 86 -5.52 -10.96 -6.15
C MET A 86 -5.71 -12.44 -6.50
N VAL A 87 -4.94 -12.97 -7.45
CA VAL A 87 -4.97 -14.39 -7.82
C VAL A 87 -4.54 -15.26 -6.64
N ILE A 88 -3.47 -14.91 -5.95
CA ILE A 88 -3.01 -15.65 -4.76
C ILE A 88 -4.07 -15.61 -3.67
N LEU A 89 -4.63 -14.46 -3.37
CA LEU A 89 -5.70 -14.31 -2.38
C LEU A 89 -6.94 -15.13 -2.73
N LEU A 90 -7.31 -15.15 -4.01
CA LEU A 90 -8.45 -15.93 -4.49
C LEU A 90 -8.22 -17.44 -4.32
N ILE A 91 -7.03 -17.93 -4.70
CA ILE A 91 -6.67 -19.36 -4.54
C ILE A 91 -6.69 -19.75 -3.06
N VAL A 92 -6.08 -18.94 -2.19
CA VAL A 92 -6.02 -19.21 -0.75
C VAL A 92 -7.42 -19.18 -0.14
N THR A 93 -8.27 -18.24 -0.56
CA THR A 93 -9.67 -18.12 -0.08
C THR A 93 -10.50 -19.33 -0.50
N ILE A 94 -10.41 -19.75 -1.77
CA ILE A 94 -11.11 -20.95 -2.26
C ILE A 94 -10.66 -22.18 -1.48
N ASN A 95 -9.35 -22.34 -1.28
CA ASN A 95 -8.83 -23.45 -0.48
C ASN A 95 -9.35 -23.43 0.96
N LEU A 96 -9.45 -22.25 1.58
CA LEU A 96 -9.93 -22.11 2.95
C LEU A 96 -11.36 -22.66 3.12
N PHE A 97 -12.23 -22.41 2.12
CA PHE A 97 -13.62 -22.87 2.15
C PHE A 97 -13.79 -24.34 1.76
N ASN A 98 -12.92 -24.90 0.96
CA ASN A 98 -13.02 -26.28 0.48
C ASN A 98 -12.34 -27.30 1.40
N VAL A 99 -11.38 -26.89 2.21
CA VAL A 99 -10.61 -27.76 3.09
C VAL A 99 -11.34 -27.94 4.42
N THR A 100 -11.66 -29.17 4.74
CA THR A 100 -12.36 -29.53 6.02
C THR A 100 -11.38 -29.86 7.16
N GLN A 101 -10.12 -30.12 6.84
CA GLN A 101 -9.11 -30.49 7.84
C GLN A 101 -8.54 -29.23 8.54
N TRP A 102 -8.69 -29.19 9.86
CA TRP A 102 -8.32 -28.02 10.66
C TRP A 102 -6.86 -27.57 10.53
N TYR A 103 -5.91 -28.48 10.42
CA TYR A 103 -4.48 -28.15 10.27
C TYR A 103 -4.18 -27.48 8.92
N LEU A 104 -4.86 -27.87 7.85
CA LEU A 104 -4.76 -27.23 6.55
C LEU A 104 -5.43 -25.86 6.53
N GLN A 105 -6.52 -25.68 7.28
CA GLN A 105 -7.14 -24.37 7.45
C GLN A 105 -6.18 -23.39 8.16
N VAL A 106 -5.52 -23.83 9.22
CA VAL A 106 -4.51 -23.02 9.92
C VAL A 106 -3.35 -22.64 8.98
N ALA A 107 -2.85 -23.59 8.19
CA ALA A 107 -1.82 -23.31 7.19
C ALA A 107 -2.28 -22.28 6.14
N ASN A 108 -3.51 -22.39 5.65
CA ASN A 108 -4.09 -21.43 4.70
C ASN A 108 -4.24 -20.02 5.31
N ILE A 109 -4.64 -19.92 6.58
CA ILE A 109 -4.72 -18.64 7.30
C ILE A 109 -3.34 -18.01 7.41
N LEU A 110 -2.31 -18.78 7.73
CA LEU A 110 -0.93 -18.28 7.78
C LEU A 110 -0.46 -17.75 6.42
N VAL A 111 -0.73 -18.50 5.34
CA VAL A 111 -0.41 -18.05 3.98
C VAL A 111 -1.19 -16.78 3.62
N LEU A 112 -2.46 -16.68 4.01
CA LEU A 112 -3.26 -15.48 3.80
C LEU A 112 -2.64 -14.27 4.49
N LEU A 113 -2.28 -14.41 5.77
CA LEU A 113 -1.64 -13.33 6.54
C LEU A 113 -0.30 -12.92 5.91
N MET A 114 0.53 -13.90 5.53
CA MET A 114 1.81 -13.62 4.84
C MET A 114 1.60 -12.90 3.52
N THR A 115 0.57 -13.25 2.76
CA THR A 115 0.25 -12.60 1.48
C THR A 115 -0.19 -11.15 1.69
N ILE A 116 -1.01 -10.88 2.70
CA ILE A 116 -1.45 -9.52 3.04
C ILE A 116 -0.26 -8.66 3.48
N VAL A 117 0.54 -9.16 4.41
CA VAL A 117 1.72 -8.44 4.92
C VAL A 117 2.75 -8.24 3.81
N GLY A 118 3.02 -9.27 3.02
CA GLY A 118 3.94 -9.19 1.89
C GLY A 118 3.47 -8.23 0.81
N GLY A 119 2.16 -8.24 0.51
CA GLY A 119 1.55 -7.32 -0.45
C GLY A 119 1.65 -5.87 -0.03
N THR A 120 1.31 -5.57 1.22
CA THR A 120 1.47 -4.20 1.75
C THR A 120 2.93 -3.76 1.75
N HIS A 121 3.85 -4.66 2.07
CA HIS A 121 5.28 -4.37 2.03
C HIS A 121 5.78 -4.09 0.61
N LEU A 122 5.33 -4.86 -0.39
CA LEU A 122 5.66 -4.62 -1.79
C LEU A 122 5.21 -3.24 -2.27
N PHE A 123 3.99 -2.82 -1.96
CA PHE A 123 3.51 -1.48 -2.31
C PHE A 123 4.30 -0.38 -1.62
N ASN A 124 4.69 -0.57 -0.36
CA ASN A 124 5.55 0.37 0.36
C ASN A 124 6.94 0.50 -0.28
N VAL A 125 7.53 -0.61 -0.68
CA VAL A 125 8.83 -0.63 -1.38
C VAL A 125 8.72 0.03 -2.75
N MET A 126 7.67 -0.26 -3.51
CA MET A 126 7.39 0.41 -4.78
C MET A 126 7.28 1.93 -4.60
N ALA A 127 6.57 2.36 -3.57
CA ALA A 127 6.40 3.78 -3.26
C ALA A 127 7.70 4.47 -2.83
N ALA A 128 8.57 3.75 -2.11
CA ALA A 128 9.82 4.29 -1.57
C ALA A 128 10.93 4.42 -2.60
N LEU A 129 11.03 3.48 -3.53
CA LEU A 129 12.23 3.29 -4.35
C LEU A 129 12.08 3.67 -5.83
N ASP A 130 10.87 3.90 -6.30
CA ASP A 130 10.59 4.38 -7.67
C ASP A 130 11.30 3.56 -8.77
N PHE A 131 11.29 2.23 -8.66
CA PHE A 131 11.95 1.36 -9.62
C PHE A 131 11.14 1.13 -10.89
N ASP A 132 11.79 1.18 -12.04
CA ASP A 132 11.18 0.93 -13.34
C ASP A 132 10.89 -0.55 -13.62
N ASN A 133 11.57 -1.48 -12.92
CA ASN A 133 11.47 -2.92 -13.16
C ASN A 133 11.05 -3.71 -11.91
N LEU A 134 10.10 -4.62 -12.08
CA LEU A 134 9.63 -5.55 -11.03
C LEU A 134 10.75 -6.39 -10.42
N ARG A 135 11.75 -6.79 -11.21
CA ARG A 135 12.90 -7.57 -10.72
C ARG A 135 13.73 -6.77 -9.72
N ASP A 136 13.95 -5.50 -10.01
CA ASP A 136 14.71 -4.60 -9.14
C ASP A 136 13.95 -4.29 -7.86
N GLN A 137 12.63 -4.21 -7.92
CA GLN A 137 11.77 -4.03 -6.73
C GLN A 137 11.85 -5.23 -5.78
N ILE A 138 11.73 -6.45 -6.31
CA ILE A 138 11.83 -7.68 -5.51
C ILE A 138 13.23 -7.83 -4.94
N ARG A 139 14.25 -7.57 -5.74
CA ARG A 139 15.65 -7.63 -5.33
C ARG A 139 15.99 -6.61 -4.24
N ALA A 140 15.52 -5.38 -4.40
CA ALA A 140 15.68 -4.34 -3.40
C ALA A 140 14.92 -4.64 -2.10
N SER A 141 13.72 -5.19 -2.20
CA SER A 141 12.93 -5.63 -1.05
C SER A 141 13.65 -6.73 -0.27
N LEU A 142 14.20 -7.73 -0.96
CA LEU A 142 15.02 -8.78 -0.36
C LEU A 142 16.30 -8.24 0.29
N MET A 143 17.01 -7.34 -0.39
CA MET A 143 18.22 -6.72 0.15
C MET A 143 17.93 -5.89 1.40
N MET A 144 16.83 -5.15 1.45
CA MET A 144 16.44 -4.40 2.64
C MET A 144 16.13 -5.29 3.84
N VAL A 145 15.50 -6.43 3.63
CA VAL A 145 15.24 -7.41 4.69
C VAL A 145 16.53 -8.05 5.19
N LEU A 146 17.48 -8.32 4.30
CA LEU A 146 18.78 -8.88 4.65
C LEU A 146 19.70 -7.86 5.33
N ASP A 147 19.69 -6.61 4.89
CA ASP A 147 20.47 -5.50 5.47
C ASP A 147 20.02 -5.15 6.90
N ARG A 148 18.74 -5.31 7.22
CA ARG A 148 18.27 -5.12 8.60
C ARG A 148 18.93 -6.07 9.60
N LYS A 149 19.41 -7.23 9.18
CA LYS A 149 20.14 -8.18 10.03
C LYS A 149 21.62 -7.84 10.19
N SER A 150 22.19 -7.06 9.27
CA SER A 150 23.62 -6.68 9.29
C SER A 150 23.91 -5.38 10.02
N VAL A 151 22.92 -4.56 10.30
CA VAL A 151 23.06 -3.25 11.01
C VAL A 151 22.90 -3.38 12.53
N VAL A 152 22.56 -4.56 13.02
CA VAL A 152 22.54 -4.87 14.45
C VAL A 152 23.83 -5.57 14.84
#